data_d3b263cc4ff946d5a14b40ec877b96f3
#
_entry.id   d3b263cc4ff946d5a14b40ec877b96f3
#
_cell.length_a   1.000
_cell.length_b   1.000
_cell.length_c   1.000
_cell.angle_alpha   90.00
_cell.angle_beta   90.00
_cell.angle_gamma   90.00
#
_symmetry.space_group_name_H-M   'P 1'
#
loop_
_entity.id
_entity.type
_entity.pdbx_description
1 polymer ?
#
loop_
_entity_poly.entity_id
_entity_poly.type
_entity_poly.pdbx_seq_one_letter_code
_entity_poly.pdbx_strand_id
1 'polypeptide(L)'
;MTNFMFTVIVVIVLAVIILFGTVFGKQLRVKMKGRTDEVMRQDAQTPEGARDYYNAAIREKEDFYNRASASFAEISGKRSAAENDLHKTRKEIMKVTNDMNACIDSDREDEAMQYARKKSTLESKINVLKDTVDEMKEVEAHQKEIMQQAAEELQKLKEEKEQVVFQMEADSQIIELHQSMDSLSMNNESDRMLERVREGARKTRERADG
;
A
#
# COMPACT_ATOMS: atom_id res chain seq x y z
N MET A 1 -16.03 -29.49 -18.02
CA MET A 1 -16.71 -28.41 -17.32
C MET A 1 -15.76 -27.59 -16.45
N THR A 2 -14.71 -28.12 -15.89
CA THR A 2 -13.70 -27.45 -15.05
C THR A 2 -12.93 -26.34 -15.76
N ASN A 3 -12.52 -26.53 -17.02
CA ASN A 3 -11.75 -25.50 -17.76
C ASN A 3 -12.55 -24.23 -18.07
N PHE A 4 -13.87 -24.32 -18.19
CA PHE A 4 -14.72 -23.15 -18.46
C PHE A 4 -14.90 -22.26 -17.23
N MET A 5 -15.04 -22.85 -16.05
CA MET A 5 -15.11 -22.09 -14.77
C MET A 5 -13.76 -21.39 -14.47
N PHE A 6 -12.65 -22.08 -14.73
CA PHE A 6 -11.32 -21.51 -14.52
C PHE A 6 -11.06 -20.30 -15.43
N THR A 7 -11.43 -20.39 -16.72
CA THR A 7 -11.32 -19.26 -17.65
C THR A 7 -12.21 -18.07 -17.24
N VAL A 8 -13.40 -18.31 -16.72
CA VAL A 8 -14.29 -17.24 -16.25
C VAL A 8 -13.71 -16.53 -15.03
N ILE A 9 -13.13 -17.25 -14.08
CA ILE A 9 -12.50 -16.67 -12.89
C ILE A 9 -11.26 -15.86 -13.27
N VAL A 10 -10.40 -16.36 -14.15
CA VAL A 10 -9.21 -15.63 -14.64
C VAL A 10 -9.61 -14.36 -15.39
N VAL A 11 -10.66 -14.39 -16.20
CA VAL A 11 -11.17 -13.21 -16.90
C VAL A 11 -11.75 -12.17 -15.92
N ILE A 12 -12.45 -12.60 -14.87
CA ILE A 12 -12.97 -11.70 -13.83
C ILE A 12 -11.83 -11.05 -13.05
N VAL A 13 -10.79 -11.81 -12.68
CA VAL A 13 -9.61 -11.29 -11.97
C VAL A 13 -8.84 -10.29 -12.84
N LEU A 14 -8.64 -10.60 -14.13
CA LEU A 14 -8.02 -9.67 -15.08
C LEU A 14 -8.86 -8.42 -15.29
N ALA A 15 -10.19 -8.54 -15.38
CA ALA A 15 -11.10 -7.40 -15.51
C ALA A 15 -11.07 -6.49 -14.26
N VAL A 16 -10.97 -7.06 -13.07
CA VAL A 16 -10.82 -6.32 -11.82
C VAL A 16 -9.47 -5.60 -11.76
N ILE A 17 -8.37 -6.23 -12.17
CA ILE A 17 -7.03 -5.61 -12.22
C ILE A 17 -7.01 -4.46 -13.25
N ILE A 18 -7.64 -4.62 -14.42
CA ILE A 18 -7.71 -3.59 -15.46
C ILE A 18 -8.62 -2.43 -15.01
N LEU A 19 -9.78 -2.71 -14.38
CA LEU A 19 -10.68 -1.69 -13.84
C LEU A 19 -10.02 -0.89 -12.72
N PHE A 20 -9.33 -1.55 -11.79
CA PHE A 20 -8.58 -0.87 -10.74
C PHE A 20 -7.40 -0.06 -11.30
N GLY A 21 -6.62 -0.61 -12.21
CA GLY A 21 -5.49 0.11 -12.83
C GLY A 21 -5.91 1.33 -13.65
N THR A 22 -7.06 1.27 -14.36
CA THR A 22 -7.53 2.38 -15.19
C THR A 22 -8.32 3.43 -14.43
N VAL A 23 -9.09 3.06 -13.40
CA VAL A 23 -9.85 4.00 -12.55
C VAL A 23 -8.91 4.78 -11.64
N PHE A 24 -7.90 4.12 -11.06
CA PHE A 24 -6.89 4.79 -10.23
C PHE A 24 -5.99 5.73 -11.05
N GLY A 25 -5.53 5.31 -12.21
CA GLY A 25 -4.71 6.16 -13.09
C GLY A 25 -5.46 7.40 -13.61
N LYS A 26 -6.77 7.33 -13.76
CA LYS A 26 -7.60 8.48 -14.18
C LYS A 26 -7.91 9.45 -13.04
N GLN A 27 -8.13 8.98 -11.80
CA GLN A 27 -8.39 9.88 -10.67
C GLN A 27 -7.14 10.66 -10.24
N LEU A 28 -5.95 10.07 -10.32
CA LEU A 28 -4.68 10.79 -10.11
C LEU A 28 -4.46 11.88 -11.19
N ARG A 29 -4.72 11.58 -12.46
CA ARG A 29 -4.59 12.57 -13.55
C ARG A 29 -5.60 13.71 -13.47
N VAL A 30 -6.80 13.50 -12.97
CA VAL A 30 -7.85 14.54 -12.90
C VAL A 30 -7.64 15.49 -11.74
N LYS A 31 -7.12 15.03 -10.59
CA LYS A 31 -6.78 15.93 -9.47
C LYS A 31 -5.51 16.76 -9.70
N MET A 32 -4.58 16.29 -10.55
CA MET A 32 -3.35 17.03 -10.87
C MET A 32 -3.53 18.09 -11.96
N LYS A 33 -4.62 18.07 -12.73
CA LYS A 33 -4.85 19.04 -13.84
C LYS A 33 -5.39 20.41 -13.41
N GLY A 34 -5.58 20.68 -12.13
CA GLY A 34 -6.18 21.92 -11.63
C GLY A 34 -5.23 22.96 -11.02
N ARG A 35 -3.96 22.64 -10.83
CA ARG A 35 -2.92 23.59 -10.40
C ARG A 35 -1.76 23.54 -11.40
N THR A 36 -1.37 24.70 -11.90
CA THR A 36 -0.25 24.85 -12.82
C THR A 36 0.99 24.15 -12.29
N ASP A 37 1.62 23.29 -13.13
CA ASP A 37 2.83 22.51 -12.83
C ASP A 37 3.96 23.34 -12.19
N GLU A 38 3.97 24.64 -12.40
CA GLU A 38 4.96 25.60 -11.89
C GLU A 38 4.80 25.87 -10.38
N VAL A 39 3.57 26.06 -9.91
CA VAL A 39 3.28 26.27 -8.47
C VAL A 39 3.53 24.99 -7.68
N MET A 40 3.18 23.83 -8.24
CA MET A 40 3.51 22.54 -7.64
C MET A 40 5.01 22.28 -7.54
N ARG A 41 5.80 22.70 -8.54
CA ARG A 41 7.26 22.54 -8.50
C ARG A 41 7.92 23.44 -7.46
N GLN A 42 7.46 24.67 -7.30
CA GLN A 42 7.98 25.58 -6.27
C GLN A 42 7.63 25.11 -4.86
N ASP A 43 6.39 24.68 -4.62
CA ASP A 43 5.96 24.14 -3.33
C ASP A 43 6.75 22.87 -2.95
N ALA A 44 6.98 21.96 -3.91
CA ALA A 44 7.74 20.74 -3.68
C ALA A 44 9.24 20.96 -3.38
N GLN A 45 9.76 22.17 -3.64
CA GLN A 45 11.14 22.55 -3.33
C GLN A 45 11.32 23.10 -1.90
N THR A 46 10.23 23.24 -1.15
CA THR A 46 10.26 23.63 0.26
C THR A 46 10.13 22.41 1.17
N PRO A 47 10.73 22.41 2.37
CA PRO A 47 10.58 21.32 3.33
C PRO A 47 9.11 21.04 3.69
N GLU A 48 8.29 22.07 3.83
CA GLU A 48 6.87 21.99 4.13
C GLU A 48 6.10 21.35 2.95
N GLY A 49 6.34 21.82 1.74
CA GLY A 49 5.69 21.27 0.55
C GLY A 49 6.09 19.82 0.29
N ALA A 50 7.38 19.47 0.43
CA ALA A 50 7.84 18.09 0.35
C ALA A 50 7.12 17.22 1.39
N ARG A 51 7.02 17.68 2.65
CA ARG A 51 6.30 16.99 3.72
C ARG A 51 4.84 16.73 3.37
N ASP A 52 4.16 17.71 2.77
CA ASP A 52 2.75 17.58 2.37
C ASP A 52 2.57 16.57 1.22
N TYR A 53 3.46 16.55 0.23
CA TYR A 53 3.45 15.56 -0.85
C TYR A 53 3.66 14.15 -0.33
N TYR A 54 4.67 13.95 0.53
CA TYR A 54 4.90 12.65 1.16
C TYR A 54 3.72 12.21 2.03
N ASN A 55 3.11 13.11 2.80
CA ASN A 55 1.93 12.82 3.61
C ASN A 55 0.74 12.40 2.75
N ALA A 56 0.54 13.01 1.58
CA ALA A 56 -0.52 12.60 0.65
C ALA A 56 -0.25 11.22 0.07
N ALA A 57 0.99 10.94 -0.36
CA ALA A 57 1.38 9.64 -0.89
C ALA A 57 1.32 8.54 0.17
N ILE A 58 1.75 8.82 1.40
CA ILE A 58 1.66 7.90 2.54
C ILE A 58 0.21 7.53 2.82
N ARG A 59 -0.71 8.51 2.87
CA ARG A 59 -2.14 8.23 3.06
C ARG A 59 -2.71 7.32 1.98
N GLU A 60 -2.36 7.54 0.73
CA GLU A 60 -2.81 6.68 -0.37
C GLU A 60 -2.28 5.25 -0.22
N LYS A 61 -1.01 5.09 0.19
CA LYS A 61 -0.41 3.77 0.45
C LYS A 61 -0.99 3.10 1.70
N GLU A 62 -1.30 3.85 2.74
CA GLU A 62 -2.02 3.35 3.92
C GLU A 62 -3.41 2.83 3.57
N ASP A 63 -4.16 3.55 2.75
CA ASP A 63 -5.47 3.10 2.26
C ASP A 63 -5.36 1.83 1.40
N PHE A 64 -4.31 1.71 0.59
CA PHE A 64 -4.04 0.50 -0.18
C PHE A 64 -3.71 -0.68 0.74
N TYR A 65 -2.80 -0.50 1.69
CA TYR A 65 -2.44 -1.52 2.67
C TYR A 65 -3.65 -1.99 3.49
N ASN A 66 -4.48 -1.06 3.96
CA ASN A 66 -5.69 -1.38 4.72
C ASN A 66 -6.68 -2.23 3.91
N ARG A 67 -6.86 -1.92 2.63
CA ARG A 67 -7.69 -2.72 1.72
C ARG A 67 -7.10 -4.10 1.46
N ALA A 68 -5.80 -4.19 1.24
CA ALA A 68 -5.10 -5.46 1.05
C ALA A 68 -5.20 -6.33 2.30
N SER A 69 -5.02 -5.75 3.48
CA SER A 69 -5.16 -6.43 4.78
C SER A 69 -6.58 -6.93 5.02
N ALA A 70 -7.59 -6.12 4.72
CA ALA A 70 -8.99 -6.52 4.85
C ALA A 70 -9.34 -7.67 3.89
N SER A 71 -8.86 -7.61 2.64
CA SER A 71 -9.04 -8.68 1.66
C SER A 71 -8.36 -9.97 2.09
N PHE A 72 -7.14 -9.90 2.62
CA PHE A 72 -6.45 -11.07 3.16
C PHE A 72 -7.23 -11.70 4.32
N ALA A 73 -7.73 -10.89 5.25
CA ALA A 73 -8.52 -11.37 6.39
C ALA A 73 -9.84 -12.04 5.94
N GLU A 74 -10.51 -11.48 4.93
CA GLU A 74 -11.73 -12.06 4.35
C GLU A 74 -11.47 -13.42 3.71
N ILE A 75 -10.42 -13.52 2.89
CA ILE A 75 -10.04 -14.77 2.21
C ILE A 75 -9.66 -15.84 3.24
N SER A 76 -8.86 -15.49 4.24
CA SER A 76 -8.47 -16.38 5.33
C SER A 76 -9.67 -16.89 6.11
N GLY A 77 -10.66 -16.02 6.38
CA GLY A 77 -11.92 -16.39 7.00
C GLY A 77 -12.73 -17.38 6.15
N LYS A 78 -12.85 -17.14 4.85
CA LYS A 78 -13.54 -18.03 3.91
C LYS A 78 -12.86 -19.41 3.81
N ARG A 79 -11.52 -19.44 3.74
CA ARG A 79 -10.74 -20.68 3.75
C ARG A 79 -11.00 -21.48 5.02
N SER A 80 -10.94 -20.83 6.18
CA SER A 80 -11.21 -21.47 7.47
C SER A 80 -12.62 -22.04 7.56
N ALA A 81 -13.62 -21.33 7.03
CA ALA A 81 -14.99 -21.82 6.97
C ALA A 81 -15.10 -23.06 6.07
N ALA A 82 -14.47 -23.07 4.88
CA ALA A 82 -14.44 -24.22 3.97
C ALA A 82 -13.74 -25.43 4.59
N GLU A 83 -12.62 -25.24 5.31
CA GLU A 83 -11.94 -26.31 6.05
C GLU A 83 -12.84 -26.90 7.16
N ASN A 84 -13.55 -26.07 7.88
CA ASN A 84 -14.51 -26.51 8.88
C ASN A 84 -15.65 -27.34 8.26
N ASP A 85 -16.18 -26.91 7.12
CA ASP A 85 -17.23 -27.64 6.41
C ASP A 85 -16.72 -28.97 5.85
N LEU A 86 -15.49 -29.00 5.35
CA LEU A 86 -14.82 -30.24 4.95
C LEU A 86 -14.71 -31.22 6.15
N HIS A 87 -14.30 -30.71 7.30
CA HIS A 87 -14.21 -31.53 8.51
C HIS A 87 -15.56 -32.07 8.99
N LYS A 88 -16.62 -31.23 8.98
CA LYS A 88 -17.99 -31.65 9.30
C LYS A 88 -18.50 -32.72 8.33
N THR A 89 -18.30 -32.51 7.03
CA THR A 89 -18.72 -33.46 5.99
C THR A 89 -18.02 -34.82 6.14
N ARG A 90 -16.73 -34.83 6.48
CA ARG A 90 -15.99 -36.08 6.79
C ARG A 90 -16.58 -36.83 7.98
N LYS A 91 -16.93 -36.14 9.06
CA LYS A 91 -17.59 -36.73 10.22
C LYS A 91 -18.97 -37.31 9.84
N GLU A 92 -19.71 -36.58 8.98
CA GLU A 92 -21.03 -37.06 8.52
C GLU A 92 -20.89 -38.33 7.67
N ILE A 93 -19.89 -38.44 6.79
CA ILE A 93 -19.62 -39.67 6.02
C ILE A 93 -19.35 -40.83 6.97
N MET A 94 -18.53 -40.65 7.99
CA MET A 94 -18.25 -41.73 8.96
C MET A 94 -19.54 -42.21 9.63
N LYS A 95 -20.43 -41.28 10.06
CA LYS A 95 -21.73 -41.66 10.63
C LYS A 95 -22.60 -42.40 9.64
N VAL A 96 -22.76 -41.86 8.42
CA VAL A 96 -23.59 -42.47 7.37
C VAL A 96 -23.04 -43.87 7.00
N THR A 97 -21.73 -44.06 7.02
CA THR A 97 -21.10 -45.37 6.75
C THR A 97 -21.40 -46.37 7.86
N ASN A 98 -21.39 -45.95 9.14
CA ASN A 98 -21.74 -46.82 10.27
C ASN A 98 -23.22 -47.17 10.23
N ASP A 99 -24.11 -46.20 9.94
CA ASP A 99 -25.56 -46.45 9.82
C ASP A 99 -25.86 -47.37 8.66
N MET A 100 -25.16 -47.24 7.51
CA MET A 100 -25.30 -48.13 6.36
C MET A 100 -24.89 -49.59 6.74
N ASN A 101 -23.77 -49.77 7.42
CA ASN A 101 -23.28 -51.06 7.83
C ASN A 101 -24.29 -51.75 8.81
N ALA A 102 -24.81 -50.98 9.76
CA ALA A 102 -25.82 -51.48 10.71
C ALA A 102 -27.13 -51.94 9.99
N CYS A 103 -27.50 -51.26 8.89
CA CYS A 103 -28.64 -51.70 8.08
C CYS A 103 -28.34 -52.99 7.30
N ILE A 104 -27.11 -53.11 6.77
CA ILE A 104 -26.65 -54.35 6.10
C ILE A 104 -26.66 -55.53 7.07
N ASP A 105 -26.08 -55.36 8.26
CA ASP A 105 -26.03 -56.40 9.31
C ASP A 105 -27.43 -56.84 9.80
N SER A 106 -28.45 -56.00 9.57
CA SER A 106 -29.84 -56.24 9.97
C SER A 106 -30.75 -56.65 8.78
N ASP A 107 -30.19 -56.99 7.62
CA ASP A 107 -30.90 -57.34 6.38
C ASP A 107 -31.88 -56.28 5.87
N ARG A 108 -31.65 -54.97 6.17
CA ARG A 108 -32.48 -53.83 5.74
C ARG A 108 -31.92 -53.20 4.46
N GLU A 109 -32.04 -53.91 3.34
CA GLU A 109 -31.40 -53.54 2.07
C GLU A 109 -31.86 -52.18 1.53
N ASP A 110 -33.14 -51.85 1.58
CA ASP A 110 -33.67 -50.55 1.09
C ASP A 110 -33.11 -49.37 1.85
N GLU A 111 -32.97 -49.44 3.18
CA GLU A 111 -32.36 -48.42 3.99
C GLU A 111 -30.85 -48.29 3.75
N ALA A 112 -30.17 -49.44 3.65
CA ALA A 112 -28.75 -49.47 3.30
C ALA A 112 -28.47 -48.77 1.96
N MET A 113 -29.36 -49.01 0.97
CA MET A 113 -29.22 -48.32 -0.33
C MET A 113 -29.44 -46.80 -0.23
N GLN A 114 -30.33 -46.33 0.62
CA GLN A 114 -30.52 -44.88 0.88
C GLN A 114 -29.25 -44.28 1.51
N TYR A 115 -28.66 -44.92 2.51
CA TYR A 115 -27.38 -44.50 3.08
C TYR A 115 -26.23 -44.53 2.08
N ALA A 116 -26.16 -45.50 1.21
CA ALA A 116 -25.18 -45.57 0.15
C ALA A 116 -25.26 -44.39 -0.84
N ARG A 117 -26.48 -44.00 -1.22
CA ARG A 117 -26.71 -42.82 -2.06
C ARG A 117 -26.29 -41.53 -1.32
N LYS A 118 -26.66 -41.38 -0.04
CA LYS A 118 -26.25 -40.24 0.79
C LYS A 118 -24.75 -40.17 0.92
N LYS A 119 -24.06 -41.28 1.16
CA LYS A 119 -22.60 -41.37 1.23
C LYS A 119 -21.95 -40.89 -0.07
N SER A 120 -22.42 -41.37 -1.24
CA SER A 120 -21.91 -40.93 -2.53
C SER A 120 -22.07 -39.43 -2.78
N THR A 121 -23.19 -38.84 -2.35
CA THR A 121 -23.41 -37.39 -2.42
C THR A 121 -22.43 -36.60 -1.52
N LEU A 122 -22.18 -37.09 -0.31
CA LEU A 122 -21.23 -36.47 0.62
C LEU A 122 -19.78 -36.61 0.14
N GLU A 123 -19.41 -37.76 -0.48
CA GLU A 123 -18.10 -37.95 -1.11
C GLU A 123 -17.86 -36.96 -2.25
N SER A 124 -18.87 -36.75 -3.09
CA SER A 124 -18.82 -35.71 -4.13
C SER A 124 -18.64 -34.33 -3.55
N LYS A 125 -19.35 -34.00 -2.45
CA LYS A 125 -19.21 -32.74 -1.74
C LYS A 125 -17.81 -32.56 -1.14
N ILE A 126 -17.21 -33.62 -0.59
CA ILE A 126 -15.83 -33.57 -0.08
C ILE A 126 -14.84 -33.19 -1.18
N ASN A 127 -14.97 -33.76 -2.38
CA ASN A 127 -14.06 -33.42 -3.49
C ASN A 127 -14.16 -31.94 -3.85
N VAL A 128 -15.38 -31.42 -3.98
CA VAL A 128 -15.58 -29.96 -4.24
C VAL A 128 -15.00 -29.12 -3.12
N LEU A 129 -15.22 -29.47 -1.85
CA LEU A 129 -14.69 -28.72 -0.71
C LEU A 129 -13.15 -28.75 -0.66
N LYS A 130 -12.51 -29.89 -1.00
CA LYS A 130 -11.05 -29.96 -1.08
C LYS A 130 -10.51 -29.03 -2.16
N ASP A 131 -11.07 -29.11 -3.37
CA ASP A 131 -10.66 -28.25 -4.48
C ASP A 131 -10.82 -26.76 -4.09
N THR A 132 -11.96 -26.41 -3.46
CA THR A 132 -12.21 -25.05 -2.95
C THR A 132 -11.18 -24.61 -1.90
N VAL A 133 -10.84 -25.47 -0.94
CA VAL A 133 -9.84 -25.18 0.09
C VAL A 133 -8.46 -24.95 -0.53
N ASP A 134 -8.08 -25.76 -1.50
CA ASP A 134 -6.77 -25.66 -2.15
C ASP A 134 -6.68 -24.40 -3.03
N GLU A 135 -7.72 -24.07 -3.79
CA GLU A 135 -7.82 -22.79 -4.51
C GLU A 135 -7.74 -21.58 -3.55
N MET A 136 -8.46 -21.64 -2.42
CA MET A 136 -8.43 -20.55 -1.43
C MET A 136 -7.05 -20.38 -0.78
N LYS A 137 -6.27 -21.46 -0.58
CA LYS A 137 -4.89 -21.36 -0.07
C LYS A 137 -3.98 -20.62 -1.04
N GLU A 138 -4.11 -20.90 -2.34
CA GLU A 138 -3.32 -20.21 -3.36
C GLU A 138 -3.66 -18.72 -3.40
N VAL A 139 -4.94 -18.38 -3.39
CA VAL A 139 -5.41 -16.98 -3.36
C VAL A 139 -4.99 -16.27 -2.08
N GLU A 140 -5.07 -16.94 -0.92
CA GLU A 140 -4.62 -16.39 0.37
C GLU A 140 -3.11 -16.11 0.36
N ALA A 141 -2.30 -17.03 -0.18
CA ALA A 141 -0.86 -16.84 -0.29
C ALA A 141 -0.52 -15.63 -1.15
N HIS A 142 -1.15 -15.49 -2.31
CA HIS A 142 -0.97 -14.34 -3.18
C HIS A 142 -1.42 -13.03 -2.53
N GLN A 143 -2.56 -13.03 -1.85
CA GLN A 143 -3.06 -11.83 -1.15
C GLN A 143 -2.16 -11.42 0.02
N LYS A 144 -1.56 -12.41 0.70
CA LYS A 144 -0.55 -12.16 1.74
C LYS A 144 0.68 -11.47 1.18
N GLU A 145 1.14 -11.91 0.01
CA GLU A 145 2.28 -11.28 -0.67
C GLU A 145 1.99 -9.82 -1.04
N ILE A 146 0.81 -9.54 -1.62
CA ILE A 146 0.37 -8.17 -1.93
C ILE A 146 0.36 -7.30 -0.67
N MET A 147 -0.18 -7.81 0.43
CA MET A 147 -0.23 -7.09 1.70
C MET A 147 1.18 -6.81 2.25
N GLN A 148 2.09 -7.78 2.16
CA GLN A 148 3.47 -7.62 2.61
C GLN A 148 4.22 -6.58 1.76
N GLN A 149 4.09 -6.64 0.45
CA GLN A 149 4.68 -5.65 -0.47
C GLN A 149 4.15 -4.25 -0.19
N ALA A 150 2.83 -4.11 0.02
CA ALA A 150 2.23 -2.84 0.38
C ALA A 150 2.76 -2.28 1.72
N ALA A 151 2.99 -3.14 2.71
CA ALA A 151 3.57 -2.74 4.00
C ALA A 151 5.03 -2.27 3.85
N GLU A 152 5.83 -2.99 3.05
CA GLU A 152 7.22 -2.62 2.78
C GLU A 152 7.33 -1.30 2.01
N GLU A 153 6.50 -1.09 0.99
CA GLU A 153 6.46 0.17 0.24
C GLU A 153 6.05 1.34 1.12
N LEU A 154 5.07 1.14 1.99
CA LEU A 154 4.63 2.16 2.95
C LEU A 154 5.74 2.53 3.92
N GLN A 155 6.47 1.53 4.43
CA GLN A 155 7.58 1.76 5.34
C GLN A 155 8.72 2.52 4.65
N LYS A 156 9.12 2.10 3.45
CA LYS A 156 10.14 2.79 2.64
C LYS A 156 9.77 4.26 2.38
N LEU A 157 8.51 4.52 2.04
CA LEU A 157 8.04 5.87 1.77
C LEU A 157 8.06 6.76 3.02
N LYS A 158 7.80 6.20 4.21
CA LYS A 158 7.92 6.92 5.49
C LYS A 158 9.38 7.26 5.82
N GLU A 159 10.29 6.32 5.61
CA GLU A 159 11.72 6.53 5.81
C GLU A 159 12.29 7.55 4.81
N GLU A 160 11.92 7.45 3.54
CA GLU A 160 12.32 8.39 2.50
C GLU A 160 11.84 9.82 2.82
N LYS A 161 10.59 9.97 3.27
CA LYS A 161 10.07 11.26 3.74
C LYS A 161 10.96 11.87 4.82
N GLU A 162 11.29 11.11 5.85
CA GLU A 162 12.09 11.60 6.97
C GLU A 162 13.47 12.07 6.48
N GLN A 163 14.12 11.29 5.62
CA GLN A 163 15.43 11.63 5.06
C GLN A 163 15.38 12.89 4.19
N VAL A 164 14.43 12.95 3.24
CA VAL A 164 14.33 14.07 2.30
C VAL A 164 13.96 15.36 3.03
N VAL A 165 12.98 15.32 3.93
CA VAL A 165 12.59 16.52 4.70
C VAL A 165 13.73 17.00 5.58
N PHE A 166 14.43 16.11 6.27
CA PHE A 166 15.58 16.46 7.09
C PHE A 166 16.70 17.12 6.26
N GLN A 167 17.01 16.55 5.10
CA GLN A 167 18.03 17.11 4.22
C GLN A 167 17.65 18.48 3.68
N MET A 168 16.39 18.69 3.28
CA MET A 168 15.91 19.98 2.81
C MET A 168 15.90 21.03 3.94
N GLU A 169 15.58 20.67 5.17
CA GLU A 169 15.67 21.56 6.33
C GLU A 169 17.11 21.97 6.62
N ALA A 170 18.05 21.02 6.56
CA ALA A 170 19.48 21.30 6.74
C ALA A 170 20.03 22.23 5.64
N ASP A 171 19.68 21.96 4.37
CA ASP A 171 20.10 22.80 3.24
C ASP A 171 19.51 24.21 3.35
N SER A 172 18.27 24.36 3.78
CA SER A 172 17.66 25.67 4.01
C SER A 172 18.38 26.46 5.09
N GLN A 173 18.76 25.83 6.20
CA GLN A 173 19.53 26.48 7.28
C GLN A 173 20.92 26.92 6.79
N ILE A 174 21.57 26.13 5.95
CA ILE A 174 22.87 26.50 5.36
C ILE A 174 22.74 27.72 4.45
N ILE A 175 21.68 27.78 3.64
CA ILE A 175 21.38 28.93 2.77
C ILE A 175 21.13 30.20 3.60
N GLU A 176 20.31 30.11 4.65
CA GLU A 176 20.06 31.25 5.56
C GLU A 176 21.33 31.73 6.25
N LEU A 177 22.21 30.82 6.67
CA LEU A 177 23.50 31.16 7.26
C LEU A 177 24.39 31.89 6.27
N HIS A 178 24.51 31.41 5.03
CA HIS A 178 25.28 32.09 3.99
C HIS A 178 24.75 33.49 3.69
N GLN A 179 23.42 33.65 3.56
CA GLN A 179 22.80 34.95 3.33
C GLN A 179 23.06 35.93 4.48
N SER A 180 23.03 35.45 5.72
CA SER A 180 23.36 36.28 6.88
C SER A 180 24.84 36.66 6.93
N MET A 181 25.75 35.78 6.57
CA MET A 181 27.18 36.06 6.44
C MET A 181 27.47 37.07 5.33
N ASP A 182 26.82 36.94 4.18
CA ASP A 182 26.95 37.88 3.08
C ASP A 182 26.45 39.27 3.46
N SER A 183 25.34 39.38 4.18
CA SER A 183 24.80 40.66 4.67
C SER A 183 25.74 41.32 5.69
N LEU A 184 26.39 40.57 6.55
CA LEU A 184 27.42 41.07 7.49
C LEU A 184 28.68 41.48 6.74
N SER A 185 29.08 40.79 5.70
CA SER A 185 30.20 41.11 4.82
C SER A 185 29.98 42.46 4.08
N MET A 186 28.75 42.65 3.54
CA MET A 186 28.37 43.92 2.89
C MET A 186 28.39 45.10 3.85
N ASN A 187 27.92 44.95 5.11
CA ASN A 187 28.01 45.97 6.12
C ASN A 187 29.48 46.37 6.44
N ASN A 188 30.35 45.39 6.53
CA ASN A 188 31.82 45.64 6.70
C ASN A 188 32.43 46.38 5.51
N GLU A 189 31.96 46.15 4.30
CA GLU A 189 32.43 46.86 3.10
C GLU A 189 31.94 48.34 3.06
N SER A 190 30.70 48.57 3.47
CA SER A 190 30.13 49.93 3.66
C SER A 190 30.86 50.70 4.71
N ASP A 191 31.22 50.11 5.84
CA ASP A 191 32.02 50.74 6.91
C ASP A 191 33.44 51.08 6.41
N ARG A 192 34.08 50.21 5.63
CA ARG A 192 35.37 50.48 4.98
C ARG A 192 35.28 51.64 3.97
N MET A 193 34.21 51.72 3.19
CA MET A 193 33.97 52.87 2.29
C MET A 193 33.80 54.17 3.05
N LEU A 194 32.99 54.16 4.13
CA LEU A 194 32.83 55.35 5.00
C LEU A 194 34.14 55.80 5.64
N GLU A 195 34.97 54.88 6.07
CA GLU A 195 36.28 55.16 6.63
C GLU A 195 37.24 55.81 5.58
N ARG A 196 37.25 55.29 4.34
CA ARG A 196 38.00 55.94 3.22
C ARG A 196 37.50 57.35 2.93
N VAL A 197 36.16 57.58 2.97
CA VAL A 197 35.60 58.93 2.77
C VAL A 197 36.02 59.87 3.90
N ARG A 198 35.96 59.42 5.18
CA ARG A 198 36.42 60.20 6.35
C ARG A 198 37.89 60.53 6.27
N GLU A 199 38.73 59.56 5.86
CA GLU A 199 40.17 59.80 5.69
C GLU A 199 40.46 60.78 4.55
N GLY A 200 39.72 60.65 3.41
CA GLY A 200 39.79 61.61 2.33
C GLY A 200 39.39 63.03 2.73
N ALA A 201 38.31 63.17 3.48
CA ALA A 201 37.87 64.47 4.00
C ALA A 201 38.88 65.07 4.98
N ARG A 202 39.52 64.29 5.84
CA ARG A 202 40.60 64.74 6.73
C ARG A 202 41.84 65.27 5.97
N LYS A 203 42.30 64.52 4.98
CA LYS A 203 43.44 64.94 4.13
C LYS A 203 43.15 66.18 3.31
N THR A 204 41.93 66.39 2.87
CA THR A 204 41.52 67.62 2.16
C THR A 204 41.50 68.84 3.12
N ARG A 205 41.08 68.66 4.36
CA ARG A 205 41.10 69.68 5.38
C ARG A 205 42.52 70.06 5.79
N GLU A 206 43.37 69.09 6.01
CA GLU A 206 44.80 69.33 6.30
C GLU A 206 45.55 70.10 5.19
N ARG A 207 45.11 69.91 3.90
CA ARG A 207 45.66 70.66 2.75
C ARG A 207 45.06 72.10 2.63
N ALA A 208 43.90 72.37 3.22
CA ALA A 208 43.27 73.68 3.17
C ALA A 208 43.78 74.62 4.30
N ASP A 209 44.27 74.02 5.40
CA ASP A 209 44.76 74.73 6.59
C ASP A 209 46.30 74.97 6.57
N GLY A 210 47.03 74.54 5.56
CA GLY A 210 48.50 74.77 5.37
C GLY A 210 48.79 75.60 4.15
#